data_99dc02c2ef5f50f422c63384e1448ef2
#
_entry.id   99dc02c2ef5f50f422c63384e1448ef2
#
_cell.length_a   1.000
_cell.length_b   1.000
_cell.length_c   1.000
_cell.angle_alpha   90.00
_cell.angle_beta   90.00
_cell.angle_gamma   90.00
#
_symmetry.space_group_name_H-M   'P 1'
#
loop_
_entity.id
_entity.type
_entity.pdbx_description
1 polymer ?
#
loop_
_entity_poly.entity_id
_entity_poly.type
_entity_poly.pdbx_seq_one_letter_code
_entity_poly.pdbx_strand_id
1 'polypeptide(L)'
;MDATVITKSRLPSRHVTVGPQRAPHRSYLYAMGLNEQQISQPLVGVASCWNEAAPCNISLMRQAQSVKRGVAAASGTPREFCTITVTDGIAMGHQGMKASLVSREVIADSVELTMRGHCYDALVGLAGCDKSLPGMMMAMVRLNVPSVFIYGGSILPGTFKGRPVTVQDVFEAVGKHSVGDMSDADLHTLEQVACPSAGSCGAQFTANTMATVAEAIGLALPYSCGAPAPYEIRDTFCFTSGEKVMELIARNIRPRDIVTLKALENAATVVAASGGSTNAALHLPAIAHECGIKFDLFDVAEIFKKTPYIADLKPGGKYVAKDMFEAGGIPLLMKTLLDHGFLHGDCLTVTGRTIAENMASVKWNPDQDVVYPANKPITKTGGVVGLKGNLAPEGAIVKVAGMKNLNFTGPARCFDSEELCFEAVTHKKYKEGEVLVIRYEGPRGGPGMREMLSTTAALYGQGMGEKMALITDGRFSGATRGFCVGHVGPEAQLGGPIALLKDGDMITLDAVKGTLSCNVSDAEFATRKKSWKPKDHGYGSGALWKYAQQVGPAVSGAVTHPGGSAEGVCYADI
;
A
#
# COMPACT_ATOMS: atom_id res chain seq x y z
N MET A 1 0.30 35.44 -13.41
CA MET A 1 -0.36 34.32 -14.13
C MET A 1 -1.83 34.66 -14.19
N ASP A 2 -2.39 34.87 -15.39
CA ASP A 2 -3.82 35.11 -15.53
C ASP A 2 -4.59 33.96 -14.93
N ALA A 3 -5.46 34.27 -13.96
CA ALA A 3 -6.34 33.28 -13.35
C ALA A 3 -7.27 32.76 -14.45
N THR A 4 -7.04 31.54 -14.90
CA THR A 4 -7.94 30.89 -15.85
C THR A 4 -9.31 30.77 -15.19
N VAL A 5 -10.30 31.47 -15.71
CA VAL A 5 -11.66 31.47 -15.13
C VAL A 5 -12.25 30.07 -15.26
N ILE A 6 -12.53 29.43 -14.12
CA ILE A 6 -13.18 28.12 -14.09
C ILE A 6 -14.61 28.26 -14.64
N THR A 7 -14.86 27.65 -15.78
CA THR A 7 -16.17 27.74 -16.45
C THR A 7 -17.03 26.53 -16.07
N LYS A 8 -18.06 26.74 -15.25
CA LYS A 8 -18.98 25.69 -14.74
C LYS A 8 -19.54 24.79 -15.85
N SER A 9 -19.84 25.35 -17.03
CA SER A 9 -20.38 24.58 -18.16
C SER A 9 -19.44 23.54 -18.76
N ARG A 10 -18.16 23.54 -18.35
CA ARG A 10 -17.15 22.54 -18.76
C ARG A 10 -16.91 21.46 -17.68
N LEU A 11 -17.54 21.59 -16.52
CA LEU A 11 -17.35 20.69 -15.41
C LEU A 11 -18.45 19.61 -15.35
N PRO A 12 -18.19 18.41 -14.84
CA PRO A 12 -19.21 17.36 -14.65
C PRO A 12 -20.45 17.85 -13.89
N SER A 13 -20.28 18.70 -12.88
CA SER A 13 -21.39 19.21 -12.07
C SER A 13 -22.40 20.07 -12.84
N ARG A 14 -22.12 20.47 -14.10
CA ARG A 14 -23.10 21.10 -14.97
C ARG A 14 -24.37 20.25 -15.11
N HIS A 15 -24.22 18.93 -15.06
CA HIS A 15 -25.33 17.97 -15.20
C HIS A 15 -26.33 18.00 -14.05
N VAL A 16 -25.99 18.62 -12.92
CA VAL A 16 -26.86 18.77 -11.76
C VAL A 16 -27.09 20.23 -11.37
N THR A 17 -26.41 21.20 -12.02
CA THR A 17 -26.48 22.62 -11.64
C THR A 17 -26.92 23.56 -12.74
N VAL A 18 -26.69 23.27 -14.03
CA VAL A 18 -26.87 24.24 -15.11
C VAL A 18 -28.14 23.96 -15.92
N GLY A 19 -28.94 25.01 -16.15
CA GLY A 19 -30.16 24.98 -16.99
C GLY A 19 -31.44 24.68 -16.19
N PRO A 20 -32.61 25.00 -16.80
CA PRO A 20 -33.92 24.84 -16.13
C PRO A 20 -34.27 23.37 -15.85
N GLN A 21 -33.81 22.43 -16.70
CA GLN A 21 -34.01 20.98 -16.52
C GLN A 21 -33.33 20.44 -15.27
N ARG A 22 -32.41 21.19 -14.67
CA ARG A 22 -31.68 20.83 -13.44
C ARG A 22 -32.30 21.48 -12.18
N ALA A 23 -33.43 22.14 -12.29
CA ALA A 23 -34.13 22.67 -11.14
C ALA A 23 -34.45 21.62 -10.04
N PRO A 24 -34.91 20.39 -10.35
CA PRO A 24 -35.10 19.35 -9.34
C PRO A 24 -33.81 19.00 -8.60
N HIS A 25 -32.66 18.91 -9.30
CA HIS A 25 -31.37 18.63 -8.69
C HIS A 25 -30.96 19.76 -7.74
N ARG A 26 -31.08 21.02 -8.19
CA ARG A 26 -30.79 22.19 -7.33
C ARG A 26 -31.66 22.25 -6.10
N SER A 27 -32.93 21.79 -6.18
CA SER A 27 -33.81 21.72 -4.99
C SER A 27 -33.18 20.85 -3.89
N TYR A 28 -32.54 19.72 -4.23
CA TYR A 28 -31.81 18.91 -3.25
C TYR A 28 -30.55 19.62 -2.75
N LEU A 29 -29.85 20.37 -3.61
CA LEU A 29 -28.67 21.14 -3.18
C LEU A 29 -29.05 22.25 -2.20
N TYR A 30 -30.19 22.96 -2.42
CA TYR A 30 -30.74 23.90 -1.47
C TYR A 30 -31.18 23.22 -0.16
N ALA A 31 -31.81 22.05 -0.23
CA ALA A 31 -32.19 21.29 0.96
C ALA A 31 -31.00 20.88 1.83
N MET A 32 -29.83 20.72 1.24
CA MET A 32 -28.56 20.48 1.93
C MET A 32 -27.89 21.77 2.47
N GLY A 33 -28.59 22.93 2.38
CA GLY A 33 -28.11 24.22 2.89
C GLY A 33 -27.16 24.99 1.95
N LEU A 34 -27.03 24.60 0.68
CA LEU A 34 -26.21 25.34 -0.29
C LEU A 34 -27.00 26.58 -0.78
N ASN A 35 -26.29 27.68 -1.00
CA ASN A 35 -26.82 28.88 -1.64
C ASN A 35 -26.45 28.92 -3.13
N GLU A 36 -26.96 29.92 -3.87
CA GLU A 36 -26.73 30.08 -5.31
C GLU A 36 -25.25 30.21 -5.65
N GLN A 37 -24.46 30.94 -4.84
CA GLN A 37 -23.03 31.10 -5.04
C GLN A 37 -22.34 29.74 -4.95
N GLN A 38 -22.63 28.96 -3.91
CA GLN A 38 -22.03 27.63 -3.72
C GLN A 38 -22.42 26.66 -4.84
N ILE A 39 -23.66 26.71 -5.33
CA ILE A 39 -24.12 25.87 -6.45
C ILE A 39 -23.40 26.25 -7.75
N SER A 40 -23.06 27.52 -7.93
CA SER A 40 -22.31 28.00 -9.12
C SER A 40 -20.81 27.66 -9.10
N GLN A 41 -20.26 27.37 -7.93
CA GLN A 41 -18.87 26.97 -7.75
C GLN A 41 -18.61 25.51 -8.17
N PRO A 42 -17.36 25.09 -8.44
CA PRO A 42 -17.02 23.68 -8.58
C PRO A 42 -17.41 22.86 -7.36
N LEU A 43 -18.05 21.71 -7.58
CA LEU A 43 -18.39 20.76 -6.53
C LEU A 43 -17.21 19.79 -6.33
N VAL A 44 -16.55 19.85 -5.17
CA VAL A 44 -15.38 19.04 -4.86
C VAL A 44 -15.75 17.91 -3.92
N GLY A 45 -15.62 16.67 -4.37
CA GLY A 45 -15.76 15.50 -3.51
C GLY A 45 -14.59 15.42 -2.51
N VAL A 46 -14.90 15.27 -1.22
CA VAL A 46 -13.93 15.01 -0.16
C VAL A 46 -14.20 13.60 0.35
N ALA A 47 -13.50 12.63 -0.23
CA ALA A 47 -13.67 11.23 0.12
C ALA A 47 -12.79 10.89 1.33
N SER A 48 -13.37 10.32 2.38
CA SER A 48 -12.65 9.95 3.59
C SER A 48 -12.87 8.48 3.94
N CYS A 49 -11.79 7.79 4.28
CA CYS A 49 -11.84 6.45 4.86
C CYS A 49 -12.01 6.50 6.40
N TRP A 50 -12.61 7.56 6.94
CA TRP A 50 -12.81 7.71 8.37
C TRP A 50 -13.67 6.59 8.94
N ASN A 51 -13.25 6.06 10.07
CA ASN A 51 -14.06 5.26 10.99
C ASN A 51 -13.40 5.19 12.38
N GLU A 52 -14.12 4.68 13.37
CA GLU A 52 -13.65 4.47 14.73
C GLU A 52 -13.02 3.09 14.94
N ALA A 53 -13.08 2.21 13.92
CA ALA A 53 -12.59 0.82 14.01
C ALA A 53 -11.07 0.71 13.91
N ALA A 54 -10.36 1.78 13.55
CA ALA A 54 -8.92 1.74 13.30
C ALA A 54 -8.21 3.01 13.77
N PRO A 55 -7.09 2.91 14.49
CA PRO A 55 -6.29 4.08 14.89
C PRO A 55 -5.79 4.87 13.69
N CYS A 56 -5.55 4.21 12.55
CA CYS A 56 -5.13 4.84 11.30
C CYS A 56 -6.15 5.86 10.75
N ASN A 57 -7.42 5.71 11.08
CA ASN A 57 -8.52 6.41 10.41
C ASN A 57 -9.26 7.40 11.32
N ILE A 58 -9.09 7.31 12.64
CA ILE A 58 -9.78 8.17 13.63
C ILE A 58 -9.56 9.67 13.35
N SER A 59 -8.33 10.08 12.99
CA SER A 59 -7.98 11.48 12.76
C SER A 59 -8.49 12.06 11.44
N LEU A 60 -8.95 11.20 10.51
CA LEU A 60 -9.35 11.64 9.16
C LEU A 60 -10.58 12.58 9.19
N MET A 61 -11.49 12.44 10.17
CA MET A 61 -12.62 13.35 10.32
C MET A 61 -12.14 14.80 10.52
N ARG A 62 -11.21 15.03 11.45
CA ARG A 62 -10.62 16.36 11.69
C ARG A 62 -9.92 16.89 10.44
N GLN A 63 -9.14 16.05 9.79
CA GLN A 63 -8.39 16.38 8.59
C GLN A 63 -9.31 16.77 7.43
N ALA A 64 -10.43 16.07 7.24
CA ALA A 64 -11.42 16.39 6.23
C ALA A 64 -12.03 17.80 6.44
N GLN A 65 -12.24 18.23 7.68
CA GLN A 65 -12.70 19.59 7.94
C GLN A 65 -11.68 20.65 7.50
N SER A 66 -10.39 20.39 7.67
CA SER A 66 -9.32 21.30 7.20
C SER A 66 -9.29 21.36 5.67
N VAL A 67 -9.44 20.23 4.98
CA VAL A 67 -9.58 20.18 3.51
C VAL A 67 -10.77 21.03 3.04
N LYS A 68 -11.92 20.85 3.66
CA LYS A 68 -13.14 21.58 3.29
C LYS A 68 -12.97 23.09 3.43
N ARG A 69 -12.27 23.55 4.48
CA ARG A 69 -11.93 24.98 4.64
C ARG A 69 -11.01 25.47 3.50
N GLY A 70 -10.00 24.68 3.10
CA GLY A 70 -9.13 25.01 1.98
C GLY A 70 -9.85 25.11 0.65
N VAL A 71 -10.73 24.15 0.35
CA VAL A 71 -11.59 24.18 -0.86
C VAL A 71 -12.49 25.42 -0.86
N ALA A 72 -13.13 25.72 0.27
CA ALA A 72 -14.02 26.89 0.39
C ALA A 72 -13.26 28.22 0.27
N ALA A 73 -12.06 28.31 0.86
CA ALA A 73 -11.19 29.51 0.76
C ALA A 73 -10.78 29.78 -0.69
N ALA A 74 -10.62 28.73 -1.52
CA ALA A 74 -10.31 28.82 -2.94
C ALA A 74 -11.58 28.85 -3.84
N SER A 75 -12.75 29.21 -3.30
CA SER A 75 -14.01 29.36 -4.04
C SER A 75 -14.54 28.06 -4.67
N GLY A 76 -14.32 26.92 -4.02
CA GLY A 76 -14.96 25.64 -4.31
C GLY A 76 -16.04 25.30 -3.28
N THR A 77 -16.94 24.39 -3.62
CA THR A 77 -17.97 23.86 -2.73
C THR A 77 -17.64 22.41 -2.36
N PRO A 78 -17.10 22.15 -1.15
CA PRO A 78 -16.70 20.80 -0.75
C PRO A 78 -17.92 19.97 -0.37
N ARG A 79 -17.91 18.69 -0.77
CA ARG A 79 -18.92 17.68 -0.41
C ARG A 79 -18.22 16.46 0.17
N GLU A 80 -18.29 16.30 1.48
CA GLU A 80 -17.69 15.18 2.20
C GLU A 80 -18.56 13.94 2.11
N PHE A 81 -17.93 12.80 1.90
CA PHE A 81 -18.54 11.48 2.02
C PHE A 81 -17.51 10.45 2.50
N CYS A 82 -18.00 9.37 3.10
CA CYS A 82 -17.15 8.31 3.63
C CYS A 82 -17.17 7.07 2.74
N THR A 83 -16.03 6.39 2.68
CA THR A 83 -15.90 5.02 2.18
C THR A 83 -15.37 4.13 3.30
N ILE A 84 -15.32 2.81 3.06
CA ILE A 84 -14.90 1.84 4.06
C ILE A 84 -13.37 1.87 4.29
N THR A 85 -12.94 1.26 5.38
CA THR A 85 -11.59 0.72 5.55
C THR A 85 -11.64 -0.57 6.37
N VAL A 86 -10.69 -1.47 6.10
CA VAL A 86 -10.37 -2.60 6.95
C VAL A 86 -8.95 -2.39 7.45
N THR A 87 -8.76 -2.37 8.78
CA THR A 87 -7.41 -2.23 9.33
C THR A 87 -6.70 -3.56 9.39
N ASP A 88 -5.55 -3.63 8.72
CA ASP A 88 -4.73 -4.84 8.68
C ASP A 88 -4.27 -5.26 10.08
N GLY A 89 -3.95 -4.32 10.96
CA GLY A 89 -3.49 -4.61 12.31
C GLY A 89 -4.50 -5.39 13.16
N ILE A 90 -5.80 -5.11 13.04
CA ILE A 90 -6.86 -5.84 13.76
C ILE A 90 -7.26 -7.11 13.01
N ALA A 91 -7.24 -7.09 11.68
CA ALA A 91 -7.60 -8.24 10.85
C ALA A 91 -6.52 -9.34 10.79
N MET A 92 -5.27 -9.02 11.19
CA MET A 92 -4.11 -9.89 11.09
C MET A 92 -4.25 -11.16 11.94
N GLY A 93 -3.87 -12.31 11.36
CA GLY A 93 -3.81 -13.60 12.06
C GLY A 93 -5.16 -14.32 12.20
N HIS A 94 -6.23 -13.85 11.58
CA HIS A 94 -7.52 -14.53 11.54
C HIS A 94 -8.26 -14.31 10.21
N GLN A 95 -9.40 -14.98 10.01
CA GLN A 95 -10.15 -14.96 8.74
C GLN A 95 -10.58 -13.56 8.26
N GLY A 96 -10.68 -12.58 9.17
CA GLY A 96 -10.98 -11.20 8.83
C GLY A 96 -9.97 -10.56 7.88
N MET A 97 -8.73 -11.07 7.85
CA MET A 97 -7.68 -10.55 6.96
C MET A 97 -7.99 -10.75 5.47
N LYS A 98 -8.85 -11.69 5.11
CA LYS A 98 -9.35 -11.87 3.74
C LYS A 98 -10.12 -10.64 3.24
N ALA A 99 -10.79 -9.91 4.12
CA ALA A 99 -11.49 -8.68 3.76
C ALA A 99 -10.54 -7.50 3.42
N SER A 100 -9.29 -7.54 3.86
CA SER A 100 -8.34 -6.43 3.73
C SER A 100 -8.10 -6.03 2.27
N LEU A 101 -7.56 -6.91 1.42
CA LEU A 101 -7.29 -6.55 0.01
C LEU A 101 -8.58 -6.33 -0.79
N VAL A 102 -9.65 -7.06 -0.47
CA VAL A 102 -10.97 -6.86 -1.10
C VAL A 102 -11.47 -5.44 -0.87
N SER A 103 -11.20 -4.85 0.31
CA SER A 103 -11.58 -3.47 0.62
C SER A 103 -10.91 -2.45 -0.30
N ARG A 104 -9.71 -2.73 -0.87
CA ARG A 104 -9.05 -1.86 -1.85
C ARG A 104 -9.94 -1.61 -3.08
N GLU A 105 -10.51 -2.68 -3.63
CA GLU A 105 -11.42 -2.61 -4.79
C GLU A 105 -12.72 -1.89 -4.41
N VAL A 106 -13.32 -2.27 -3.27
CA VAL A 106 -14.57 -1.66 -2.79
C VAL A 106 -14.40 -0.16 -2.51
N ILE A 107 -13.25 0.27 -1.99
CA ILE A 107 -12.95 1.69 -1.79
C ILE A 107 -12.92 2.41 -3.15
N ALA A 108 -12.18 1.88 -4.12
CA ALA A 108 -12.11 2.46 -5.46
C ALA A 108 -13.51 2.54 -6.11
N ASP A 109 -14.28 1.46 -6.05
CA ASP A 109 -15.63 1.37 -6.60
C ASP A 109 -16.61 2.35 -5.91
N SER A 110 -16.61 2.41 -4.58
CA SER A 110 -17.54 3.27 -3.83
C SER A 110 -17.26 4.76 -4.04
N VAL A 111 -15.98 5.14 -4.13
CA VAL A 111 -15.59 6.52 -4.46
C VAL A 111 -16.00 6.85 -5.88
N GLU A 112 -15.74 5.96 -6.84
CA GLU A 112 -16.17 6.13 -8.22
C GLU A 112 -17.69 6.34 -8.33
N LEU A 113 -18.49 5.45 -7.72
CA LEU A 113 -19.95 5.51 -7.76
C LEU A 113 -20.49 6.82 -7.17
N THR A 114 -19.91 7.27 -6.06
CA THR A 114 -20.32 8.52 -5.41
C THR A 114 -19.98 9.72 -6.29
N MET A 115 -18.77 9.80 -6.83
CA MET A 115 -18.32 10.88 -7.70
C MET A 115 -19.16 10.96 -8.98
N ARG A 116 -19.41 9.82 -9.64
CA ARG A 116 -20.23 9.74 -10.86
C ARG A 116 -21.68 10.09 -10.58
N GLY A 117 -22.28 9.52 -9.54
CA GLY A 117 -23.70 9.71 -9.22
C GLY A 117 -24.05 11.15 -8.82
N HIS A 118 -23.12 11.89 -8.21
CA HIS A 118 -23.31 13.27 -7.78
C HIS A 118 -22.63 14.30 -8.68
N CYS A 119 -21.96 13.87 -9.74
CA CYS A 119 -21.28 14.72 -10.73
C CYS A 119 -20.26 15.68 -10.09
N TYR A 120 -19.41 15.20 -9.18
CA TYR A 120 -18.38 16.06 -8.57
C TYR A 120 -17.22 16.31 -9.54
N ASP A 121 -16.70 17.55 -9.53
CA ASP A 121 -15.75 18.08 -10.51
C ASP A 121 -14.28 17.74 -10.19
N ALA A 122 -14.01 17.47 -8.93
CA ALA A 122 -12.66 17.15 -8.45
C ALA A 122 -12.73 16.31 -7.17
N LEU A 123 -11.62 15.70 -6.77
CA LEU A 123 -11.55 14.78 -5.64
C LEU A 123 -10.38 15.13 -4.72
N VAL A 124 -10.64 15.28 -3.42
CA VAL A 124 -9.61 15.18 -2.39
C VAL A 124 -9.86 13.90 -1.60
N GLY A 125 -8.91 12.98 -1.64
CA GLY A 125 -9.06 11.67 -1.03
C GLY A 125 -8.17 11.50 0.19
N LEU A 126 -8.80 11.18 1.35
CA LEU A 126 -8.12 10.97 2.61
C LEU A 126 -8.13 9.47 2.97
N ALA A 127 -6.95 8.91 3.18
CA ALA A 127 -6.78 7.51 3.52
C ALA A 127 -5.72 7.31 4.62
N GLY A 128 -5.90 6.29 5.46
CA GLY A 128 -5.04 6.08 6.63
C GLY A 128 -4.45 4.67 6.76
N CYS A 129 -5.05 3.64 6.16
CA CYS A 129 -4.64 2.24 6.35
C CYS A 129 -4.14 1.60 5.05
N ASP A 130 -3.45 0.47 5.18
CA ASP A 130 -2.70 -0.24 4.15
C ASP A 130 -3.39 -0.35 2.79
N LYS A 131 -4.67 -0.69 2.75
CA LYS A 131 -5.43 -0.92 1.51
C LYS A 131 -6.25 0.30 1.10
N SER A 132 -6.53 1.21 2.04
CA SER A 132 -7.25 2.44 1.72
C SER A 132 -6.39 3.43 0.93
N LEU A 133 -5.05 3.45 1.13
CA LEU A 133 -4.17 4.31 0.35
C LEU A 133 -4.17 3.93 -1.14
N PRO A 134 -3.84 2.70 -1.54
CA PRO A 134 -3.87 2.33 -2.94
C PRO A 134 -5.29 2.37 -3.52
N GLY A 135 -6.34 1.97 -2.78
CA GLY A 135 -7.72 2.05 -3.25
C GLY A 135 -8.17 3.47 -3.58
N MET A 136 -7.79 4.45 -2.77
CA MET A 136 -8.06 5.86 -3.03
C MET A 136 -7.29 6.38 -4.25
N MET A 137 -6.01 6.03 -4.39
CA MET A 137 -5.22 6.40 -5.58
C MET A 137 -5.77 5.75 -6.85
N MET A 138 -6.23 4.49 -6.78
CA MET A 138 -6.92 3.82 -7.90
C MET A 138 -8.19 4.59 -8.29
N ALA A 139 -9.02 5.00 -7.35
CA ALA A 139 -10.22 5.81 -7.63
C ALA A 139 -9.90 7.13 -8.33
N MET A 140 -8.87 7.85 -7.86
CA MET A 140 -8.42 9.11 -8.47
C MET A 140 -8.02 8.93 -9.93
N VAL A 141 -7.22 7.92 -10.20
CA VAL A 141 -6.73 7.63 -11.55
C VAL A 141 -7.86 7.14 -12.47
N ARG A 142 -8.75 6.29 -11.95
CA ARG A 142 -9.92 5.78 -12.67
C ARG A 142 -10.87 6.90 -13.09
N LEU A 143 -11.22 7.78 -12.16
CA LEU A 143 -12.10 8.95 -12.41
C LEU A 143 -11.42 10.00 -13.29
N ASN A 144 -10.14 10.18 -13.15
CA ASN A 144 -9.32 11.14 -13.89
C ASN A 144 -9.84 12.60 -13.84
N VAL A 145 -10.48 12.98 -12.73
CA VAL A 145 -10.76 14.39 -12.41
C VAL A 145 -9.61 14.99 -11.61
N PRO A 146 -9.39 16.31 -11.60
CA PRO A 146 -8.38 16.94 -10.76
C PRO A 146 -8.44 16.43 -9.33
N SER A 147 -7.32 15.91 -8.81
CA SER A 147 -7.34 15.21 -7.52
C SER A 147 -6.08 15.47 -6.71
N VAL A 148 -6.22 15.48 -5.36
CA VAL A 148 -5.10 15.53 -4.42
C VAL A 148 -5.28 14.44 -3.38
N PHE A 149 -4.24 13.64 -3.17
CA PHE A 149 -4.22 12.59 -2.15
C PHE A 149 -3.70 13.11 -0.81
N ILE A 150 -4.32 12.66 0.29
CA ILE A 150 -3.92 12.95 1.66
C ILE A 150 -3.76 11.65 2.45
N TYR A 151 -2.57 11.46 3.00
CA TYR A 151 -2.31 10.41 3.98
C TYR A 151 -2.70 10.87 5.38
N GLY A 152 -3.37 10.04 6.16
CA GLY A 152 -3.78 10.35 7.54
C GLY A 152 -2.64 10.58 8.53
N GLY A 153 -1.44 10.12 8.22
CA GLY A 153 -0.24 10.22 9.05
C GLY A 153 0.07 8.96 9.86
N SER A 154 1.35 8.82 10.24
CA SER A 154 1.81 7.70 11.06
C SER A 154 1.47 7.89 12.54
N ILE A 155 1.36 6.78 13.27
CA ILE A 155 1.29 6.75 14.73
C ILE A 155 2.65 7.13 15.33
N LEU A 156 2.66 7.70 16.53
CA LEU A 156 3.89 7.89 17.29
C LEU A 156 4.40 6.55 17.83
N PRO A 157 5.71 6.34 17.96
CA PRO A 157 6.24 5.17 18.64
C PRO A 157 5.91 5.23 20.14
N GLY A 158 5.65 4.06 20.72
CA GLY A 158 5.59 3.91 22.17
C GLY A 158 6.97 3.76 22.81
N THR A 159 7.00 3.63 24.13
CA THR A 159 8.24 3.36 24.87
C THR A 159 8.04 2.19 25.82
N PHE A 160 8.88 1.16 25.72
CA PHE A 160 8.89 0.02 26.62
C PHE A 160 10.31 -0.24 27.11
N LYS A 161 10.51 -0.27 28.43
CA LYS A 161 11.84 -0.46 29.08
C LYS A 161 12.92 0.47 28.50
N GLY A 162 12.57 1.76 28.26
CA GLY A 162 13.47 2.77 27.74
C GLY A 162 13.80 2.68 26.24
N ARG A 163 13.10 1.83 25.48
CA ARG A 163 13.30 1.67 24.04
C ARG A 163 12.03 2.04 23.25
N PRO A 164 12.16 2.67 22.07
CA PRO A 164 11.03 2.92 21.20
C PRO A 164 10.47 1.60 20.65
N VAL A 165 9.16 1.44 20.75
CA VAL A 165 8.42 0.25 20.30
C VAL A 165 7.28 0.62 19.35
N THR A 166 6.89 -0.36 18.54
CA THR A 166 5.75 -0.29 17.61
C THR A 166 4.90 -1.55 17.76
N VAL A 167 3.78 -1.64 17.05
CA VAL A 167 2.95 -2.85 17.01
C VAL A 167 3.73 -4.10 16.56
N GLN A 168 4.79 -3.95 15.76
CA GLN A 168 5.67 -5.07 15.39
C GLN A 168 6.29 -5.74 16.61
N ASP A 169 6.75 -4.94 17.58
CA ASP A 169 7.36 -5.44 18.81
C ASP A 169 6.36 -6.28 19.62
N VAL A 170 5.04 -5.94 19.56
CA VAL A 170 3.97 -6.73 20.20
C VAL A 170 3.78 -8.07 19.49
N PHE A 171 3.72 -8.09 18.15
CA PHE A 171 3.63 -9.35 17.38
C PHE A 171 4.82 -10.28 17.66
N GLU A 172 6.04 -9.75 17.71
CA GLU A 172 7.24 -10.52 18.05
C GLU A 172 7.23 -11.01 19.51
N ALA A 173 6.65 -10.21 20.42
CA ALA A 173 6.51 -10.55 21.84
C ALA A 173 5.62 -11.78 22.07
N VAL A 174 4.60 -12.01 21.25
CA VAL A 174 3.78 -13.23 21.29
C VAL A 174 4.66 -14.48 21.10
N GLY A 175 5.62 -14.43 20.16
CA GLY A 175 6.57 -15.52 19.94
C GLY A 175 7.49 -15.76 21.14
N LYS A 176 7.99 -14.69 21.78
CA LYS A 176 8.82 -14.78 23.00
C LYS A 176 8.03 -15.34 24.17
N HIS A 177 6.79 -14.88 24.33
CA HIS A 177 5.89 -15.37 25.37
C HIS A 177 5.61 -16.87 25.22
N SER A 178 5.37 -17.35 23.99
CA SER A 178 5.08 -18.77 23.72
C SER A 178 6.22 -19.73 24.09
N VAL A 179 7.44 -19.21 24.27
CA VAL A 179 8.63 -19.99 24.67
C VAL A 179 9.09 -19.69 26.11
N GLY A 180 8.37 -18.83 26.85
CA GLY A 180 8.67 -18.47 28.23
C GLY A 180 9.71 -17.35 28.40
N ASP A 181 10.13 -16.70 27.31
CA ASP A 181 11.14 -15.63 27.33
C ASP A 181 10.53 -14.24 27.65
N MET A 182 9.21 -14.17 27.84
CA MET A 182 8.49 -12.96 28.23
C MET A 182 7.37 -13.30 29.20
N SER A 183 7.23 -12.52 30.27
CA SER A 183 6.16 -12.70 31.26
C SER A 183 4.83 -12.10 30.76
N ASP A 184 3.69 -12.60 31.34
CA ASP A 184 2.36 -12.02 31.09
C ASP A 184 2.31 -10.52 31.41
N ALA A 185 2.95 -10.09 32.51
CA ALA A 185 3.00 -8.70 32.94
C ALA A 185 3.75 -7.80 31.96
N ASP A 186 4.88 -8.28 31.41
CA ASP A 186 5.66 -7.55 30.41
C ASP A 186 4.90 -7.45 29.08
N LEU A 187 4.26 -8.54 28.64
CA LEU A 187 3.44 -8.55 27.43
C LEU A 187 2.27 -7.58 27.58
N HIS A 188 1.56 -7.63 28.71
CA HIS A 188 0.44 -6.71 28.99
C HIS A 188 0.88 -5.24 29.03
N THR A 189 2.03 -4.94 29.62
CA THR A 189 2.57 -3.58 29.61
C THR A 189 2.94 -3.12 28.19
N LEU A 190 3.57 -4.00 27.40
CA LEU A 190 3.98 -3.69 26.02
C LEU A 190 2.77 -3.38 25.13
N GLU A 191 1.69 -4.18 25.21
CA GLU A 191 0.47 -3.96 24.39
C GLU A 191 -0.20 -2.61 24.68
N GLN A 192 -0.15 -2.13 25.93
CA GLN A 192 -0.73 -0.85 26.33
C GLN A 192 0.05 0.37 25.84
N VAL A 193 1.38 0.24 25.66
CA VAL A 193 2.23 1.39 25.33
C VAL A 193 2.70 1.43 23.87
N ALA A 194 2.57 0.35 23.13
CA ALA A 194 3.14 0.25 21.78
C ALA A 194 2.47 1.15 20.74
N CYS A 195 1.19 1.51 20.94
CA CYS A 195 0.37 2.32 20.04
C CYS A 195 -0.24 3.53 20.75
N PRO A 196 0.56 4.57 21.09
CA PRO A 196 0.15 5.63 22.02
C PRO A 196 -0.72 6.73 21.42
N SER A 197 -0.96 6.75 20.11
CA SER A 197 -1.71 7.82 19.44
C SER A 197 -2.56 7.30 18.27
N ALA A 198 -3.38 8.17 17.69
CA ALA A 198 -3.95 7.94 16.37
C ALA A 198 -2.84 7.89 15.31
N GLY A 199 -3.11 7.24 14.19
CA GLY A 199 -2.22 7.15 13.04
C GLY A 199 -2.04 5.72 12.53
N SER A 200 -1.45 5.59 11.35
CA SER A 200 -1.07 4.32 10.73
C SER A 200 0.21 3.78 11.37
N CYS A 201 0.58 2.53 11.06
CA CYS A 201 1.76 1.89 11.64
C CYS A 201 3.00 2.80 11.69
N GLY A 202 3.75 2.76 12.81
CA GLY A 202 4.83 3.70 13.09
C GLY A 202 6.16 3.44 12.37
N ALA A 203 6.23 2.50 11.43
CA ALA A 203 7.45 2.14 10.70
C ALA A 203 7.18 2.01 9.20
N GLN A 204 8.22 1.69 8.39
CA GLN A 204 8.11 1.58 6.92
C GLN A 204 7.40 0.28 6.50
N PHE A 205 6.19 0.09 7.03
CA PHE A 205 5.24 -0.96 6.66
C PHE A 205 4.40 -0.48 5.47
N THR A 206 3.35 -1.22 5.12
CA THR A 206 2.62 -0.95 3.87
C THR A 206 2.00 0.45 3.83
N ALA A 207 1.38 0.94 4.90
CA ALA A 207 0.77 2.27 4.91
C ALA A 207 1.79 3.38 4.66
N ASN A 208 2.92 3.42 5.38
CA ASN A 208 3.97 4.42 5.16
C ASN A 208 4.68 4.22 3.80
N THR A 209 4.81 2.99 3.32
CA THR A 209 5.31 2.71 1.97
C THR A 209 4.42 3.34 0.92
N MET A 210 3.09 3.13 0.99
CA MET A 210 2.17 3.71 0.02
C MET A 210 2.01 5.22 0.19
N ALA A 211 2.22 5.76 1.39
CA ALA A 211 2.34 7.20 1.64
C ALA A 211 3.58 7.80 0.94
N THR A 212 4.73 7.13 1.05
CA THR A 212 5.95 7.51 0.31
C THR A 212 5.74 7.45 -1.20
N VAL A 213 5.04 6.41 -1.69
CA VAL A 213 4.61 6.29 -3.09
C VAL A 213 3.76 7.48 -3.51
N ALA A 214 2.79 7.93 -2.70
CA ALA A 214 1.88 9.02 -3.07
C ALA A 214 2.61 10.35 -3.31
N GLU A 215 3.68 10.66 -2.54
CA GLU A 215 4.53 11.82 -2.83
C GLU A 215 5.41 11.60 -4.07
N ALA A 216 6.01 10.43 -4.21
CA ALA A 216 6.95 10.14 -5.30
C ALA A 216 6.27 10.05 -6.66
N ILE A 217 5.03 9.52 -6.71
CA ILE A 217 4.21 9.48 -7.94
C ILE A 217 3.63 10.86 -8.29
N GLY A 218 3.64 11.79 -7.34
CA GLY A 218 3.20 13.17 -7.51
C GLY A 218 1.74 13.46 -7.14
N LEU A 219 1.00 12.52 -6.53
CA LEU A 219 -0.41 12.69 -6.15
C LEU A 219 -0.63 13.40 -4.81
N ALA A 220 0.42 13.57 -3.99
CA ALA A 220 0.38 14.24 -2.69
C ALA A 220 1.35 15.42 -2.64
N LEU A 221 1.09 16.38 -1.75
CA LEU A 221 2.01 17.50 -1.52
C LEU A 221 3.31 17.03 -0.88
N PRO A 222 4.47 17.59 -1.24
CA PRO A 222 5.73 17.31 -0.57
C PRO A 222 5.63 17.50 0.96
N TYR A 223 6.27 16.61 1.72
CA TYR A 223 6.24 16.50 3.19
C TYR A 223 4.92 16.01 3.78
N SER A 224 3.79 16.09 3.07
CA SER A 224 2.47 15.81 3.63
C SER A 224 2.29 14.36 4.07
N CYS A 225 2.91 13.42 3.37
CA CYS A 225 2.78 12.00 3.66
C CYS A 225 3.75 11.47 4.72
N GLY A 226 4.74 12.27 5.14
CA GLY A 226 5.67 11.89 6.20
C GLY A 226 5.21 12.29 7.60
N ALA A 227 4.40 13.36 7.73
CA ALA A 227 4.04 13.93 9.02
C ALA A 227 3.19 12.97 9.88
N PRO A 228 3.53 12.75 11.18
CA PRO A 228 2.72 11.94 12.09
C PRO A 228 1.29 12.47 12.26
N ALA A 229 0.32 11.57 12.49
CA ALA A 229 -1.10 11.89 12.57
C ALA A 229 -1.45 12.93 13.67
N PRO A 230 -0.86 12.92 14.88
CA PRO A 230 -1.17 13.89 15.91
C PRO A 230 -0.51 15.27 15.71
N TYR A 231 0.39 15.45 14.74
CA TYR A 231 1.07 16.72 14.52
C TYR A 231 0.13 17.77 13.91
N GLU A 232 0.14 18.99 14.45
CA GLU A 232 -0.72 20.10 13.98
C GLU A 232 -0.44 20.53 12.54
N ILE A 233 0.78 20.36 12.07
CA ILE A 233 1.19 20.67 10.68
C ILE A 233 0.31 19.91 9.66
N ARG A 234 -0.29 18.78 10.05
CA ARG A 234 -1.20 18.05 9.18
C ARG A 234 -2.40 18.87 8.75
N ASP A 235 -2.95 19.69 9.64
CA ASP A 235 -4.10 20.54 9.31
C ASP A 235 -3.74 21.58 8.24
N THR A 236 -2.49 22.08 8.25
CA THR A 236 -1.96 22.95 7.20
C THR A 236 -1.84 22.21 5.86
N PHE A 237 -1.28 21.00 5.85
CA PHE A 237 -1.22 20.19 4.62
C PHE A 237 -2.61 19.89 4.06
N CYS A 238 -3.59 19.58 4.93
CA CYS A 238 -4.97 19.32 4.53
C CYS A 238 -5.62 20.57 3.93
N PHE A 239 -5.47 21.73 4.58
CA PHE A 239 -5.98 23.01 4.09
C PHE A 239 -5.37 23.35 2.71
N THR A 240 -4.04 23.31 2.60
CA THR A 240 -3.34 23.58 1.34
C THR A 240 -3.72 22.59 0.23
N SER A 241 -3.99 21.32 0.56
CA SER A 241 -4.48 20.34 -0.42
C SER A 241 -5.86 20.73 -0.96
N GLY A 242 -6.73 21.29 -0.10
CA GLY A 242 -8.03 21.82 -0.51
C GLY A 242 -7.91 23.04 -1.45
N GLU A 243 -6.96 23.94 -1.20
CA GLU A 243 -6.67 25.05 -2.13
C GLU A 243 -6.07 24.51 -3.44
N LYS A 244 -5.16 23.55 -3.36
CA LYS A 244 -4.43 23.02 -4.49
C LYS A 244 -5.34 22.28 -5.49
N VAL A 245 -6.34 21.54 -5.04
CA VAL A 245 -7.29 20.89 -5.96
C VAL A 245 -8.04 21.90 -6.82
N MET A 246 -8.31 23.11 -6.30
CA MET A 246 -8.94 24.19 -7.06
C MET A 246 -8.00 24.77 -8.13
N GLU A 247 -6.70 24.88 -7.84
CA GLU A 247 -5.71 25.25 -8.85
C GLU A 247 -5.61 24.19 -9.96
N LEU A 248 -5.69 22.90 -9.60
CA LEU A 248 -5.66 21.80 -10.57
C LEU A 248 -6.89 21.84 -11.50
N ILE A 249 -8.08 22.18 -10.98
CA ILE A 249 -9.28 22.42 -11.82
C ILE A 249 -9.00 23.55 -12.82
N ALA A 250 -8.50 24.69 -12.35
CA ALA A 250 -8.23 25.85 -13.19
C ALA A 250 -7.21 25.56 -14.31
N ARG A 251 -6.23 24.71 -14.02
CA ARG A 251 -5.17 24.31 -14.97
C ARG A 251 -5.51 23.04 -15.76
N ASN A 252 -6.64 22.40 -15.45
CA ASN A 252 -7.05 21.11 -16.02
C ASN A 252 -5.96 20.02 -15.89
N ILE A 253 -5.28 19.98 -14.74
CA ILE A 253 -4.29 18.92 -14.44
C ILE A 253 -5.02 17.76 -13.78
N ARG A 254 -4.91 16.59 -14.38
CA ARG A 254 -5.63 15.38 -13.98
C ARG A 254 -4.67 14.29 -13.50
N PRO A 255 -5.12 13.29 -12.72
CA PRO A 255 -4.27 12.20 -12.24
C PRO A 255 -3.49 11.45 -13.33
N ARG A 256 -4.06 11.24 -14.52
CA ARG A 256 -3.36 10.53 -15.62
C ARG A 256 -2.30 11.41 -16.31
N ASP A 257 -2.30 12.74 -16.10
CA ASP A 257 -1.19 13.61 -16.51
C ASP A 257 0.00 13.47 -15.55
N ILE A 258 -0.25 13.07 -14.30
CA ILE A 258 0.72 12.91 -13.23
C ILE A 258 1.25 11.47 -13.20
N VAL A 259 0.34 10.49 -13.17
CA VAL A 259 0.67 9.06 -13.06
C VAL A 259 1.05 8.52 -14.44
N THR A 260 2.30 8.71 -14.80
CA THR A 260 2.94 8.21 -16.02
C THR A 260 3.81 7.00 -15.72
N LEU A 261 4.34 6.31 -16.74
CA LEU A 261 5.31 5.22 -16.52
C LEU A 261 6.52 5.71 -15.72
N LYS A 262 7.09 6.87 -16.01
CA LYS A 262 8.19 7.48 -15.26
C LYS A 262 7.82 7.74 -13.80
N ALA A 263 6.59 8.19 -13.53
CA ALA A 263 6.10 8.41 -12.17
C ALA A 263 5.96 7.09 -11.38
N LEU A 264 5.53 6.00 -12.05
CA LEU A 264 5.50 4.65 -11.46
C LEU A 264 6.91 4.12 -11.19
N GLU A 265 7.87 4.38 -12.07
CA GLU A 265 9.29 4.06 -11.85
C GLU A 265 9.87 4.84 -10.67
N ASN A 266 9.55 6.14 -10.53
CA ASN A 266 9.90 6.93 -9.35
C ASN A 266 9.32 6.32 -8.06
N ALA A 267 8.05 5.93 -8.10
CA ALA A 267 7.38 5.30 -6.97
C ALA A 267 8.06 3.98 -6.56
N ALA A 268 8.37 3.10 -7.52
CA ALA A 268 9.09 1.86 -7.25
C ALA A 268 10.50 2.13 -6.68
N THR A 269 11.20 3.14 -7.21
CA THR A 269 12.53 3.55 -6.74
C THR A 269 12.50 3.98 -5.26
N VAL A 270 11.55 4.80 -4.83
CA VAL A 270 11.49 5.22 -3.41
C VAL A 270 11.10 4.06 -2.48
N VAL A 271 10.29 3.11 -2.95
CA VAL A 271 10.00 1.88 -2.19
C VAL A 271 11.28 1.07 -1.96
N ALA A 272 12.05 0.83 -3.01
CA ALA A 272 13.32 0.11 -2.92
C ALA A 272 14.32 0.82 -2.00
N ALA A 273 14.47 2.14 -2.17
CA ALA A 273 15.42 2.95 -1.42
C ALA A 273 15.08 3.08 0.07
N SER A 274 13.79 3.02 0.42
CA SER A 274 13.32 3.08 1.82
C SER A 274 13.19 1.71 2.50
N GLY A 275 13.46 0.61 1.81
CA GLY A 275 13.22 -0.74 2.34
C GLY A 275 11.74 -0.98 2.63
N GLY A 276 10.86 -0.49 1.75
CA GLY A 276 9.42 -0.53 1.89
C GLY A 276 8.83 -1.95 1.82
N SER A 277 7.50 -2.02 1.89
CA SER A 277 6.74 -3.26 1.88
C SER A 277 6.70 -3.90 0.50
N THR A 278 6.79 -5.24 0.44
CA THR A 278 6.55 -6.05 -0.76
C THR A 278 5.15 -5.84 -1.37
N ASN A 279 4.20 -5.36 -0.58
CA ASN A 279 2.85 -5.02 -1.06
C ASN A 279 2.85 -3.93 -2.14
N ALA A 280 3.89 -3.08 -2.21
CA ALA A 280 4.05 -2.12 -3.30
C ALA A 280 4.12 -2.80 -4.68
N ALA A 281 4.72 -4.00 -4.77
CA ALA A 281 4.76 -4.78 -6.00
C ALA A 281 3.40 -5.37 -6.43
N LEU A 282 2.39 -5.25 -5.58
CA LEU A 282 0.98 -5.54 -5.90
C LEU A 282 0.20 -4.24 -6.21
N HIS A 283 0.46 -3.18 -5.42
CA HIS A 283 -0.34 -1.95 -5.51
C HIS A 283 0.08 -1.03 -6.65
N LEU A 284 1.37 -0.97 -6.99
CA LEU A 284 1.84 -0.19 -8.15
C LEU A 284 1.29 -0.74 -9.48
N PRO A 285 1.33 -2.07 -9.75
CA PRO A 285 0.64 -2.65 -10.89
C PRO A 285 -0.87 -2.35 -10.91
N ALA A 286 -1.55 -2.37 -9.76
CA ALA A 286 -2.97 -2.05 -9.69
C ALA A 286 -3.27 -0.57 -10.06
N ILE A 287 -2.46 0.38 -9.58
CA ILE A 287 -2.58 1.80 -9.95
C ILE A 287 -2.28 1.99 -11.45
N ALA A 288 -1.24 1.35 -11.97
CA ALA A 288 -0.89 1.38 -13.38
C ALA A 288 -2.02 0.83 -14.26
N HIS A 289 -2.69 -0.23 -13.81
CA HIS A 289 -3.84 -0.84 -14.46
C HIS A 289 -5.00 0.16 -14.66
N GLU A 290 -5.27 0.98 -13.66
CA GLU A 290 -6.27 2.06 -13.76
C GLU A 290 -5.90 3.13 -14.81
N CYS A 291 -4.62 3.36 -15.03
CA CYS A 291 -4.12 4.26 -16.09
C CYS A 291 -4.11 3.61 -17.48
N GLY A 292 -4.31 2.30 -17.61
CA GLY A 292 -4.03 1.55 -18.83
C GLY A 292 -2.54 1.42 -19.15
N ILE A 293 -1.66 1.61 -18.16
CA ILE A 293 -0.20 1.47 -18.32
C ILE A 293 0.18 0.01 -17.99
N LYS A 294 0.95 -0.60 -18.89
CA LYS A 294 1.55 -1.91 -18.62
C LYS A 294 2.71 -1.75 -17.64
N PHE A 295 2.54 -2.27 -16.44
CA PHE A 295 3.53 -2.25 -15.37
C PHE A 295 3.23 -3.39 -14.40
N ASP A 296 4.12 -4.33 -14.24
CA ASP A 296 3.88 -5.54 -13.46
C ASP A 296 4.93 -5.75 -12.38
N LEU A 297 4.84 -6.86 -11.65
CA LEU A 297 5.78 -7.24 -10.59
C LEU A 297 7.23 -7.29 -11.10
N PHE A 298 7.46 -7.69 -12.35
CA PHE A 298 8.82 -7.80 -12.88
C PHE A 298 9.42 -6.43 -13.19
N ASP A 299 8.61 -5.46 -13.67
CA ASP A 299 9.05 -4.07 -13.84
C ASP A 299 9.49 -3.48 -12.50
N VAL A 300 8.69 -3.71 -11.44
CA VAL A 300 9.03 -3.30 -10.07
C VAL A 300 10.35 -3.97 -9.61
N ALA A 301 10.50 -5.27 -9.83
CA ALA A 301 11.69 -6.02 -9.42
C ALA A 301 12.96 -5.54 -10.14
N GLU A 302 12.88 -5.19 -11.43
CA GLU A 302 14.02 -4.67 -12.19
C GLU A 302 14.44 -3.27 -11.71
N ILE A 303 13.50 -2.43 -11.29
CA ILE A 303 13.81 -1.13 -10.66
C ILE A 303 14.51 -1.35 -9.32
N PHE A 304 14.03 -2.28 -8.50
CA PHE A 304 14.62 -2.59 -7.20
C PHE A 304 16.08 -3.05 -7.31
N LYS A 305 16.44 -3.85 -8.32
CA LYS A 305 17.82 -4.28 -8.58
C LYS A 305 18.79 -3.11 -8.82
N LYS A 306 18.31 -2.02 -9.37
CA LYS A 306 19.12 -0.85 -9.77
C LYS A 306 19.13 0.25 -8.71
N THR A 307 18.28 0.17 -7.69
CA THR A 307 18.08 1.21 -6.70
C THR A 307 18.85 0.90 -5.42
N PRO A 308 19.63 1.83 -4.87
CA PRO A 308 20.32 1.63 -3.59
C PRO A 308 19.33 1.69 -2.42
N TYR A 309 19.54 0.89 -1.36
CA TYR A 309 18.83 0.98 -0.09
C TYR A 309 19.54 1.99 0.80
N ILE A 310 18.85 3.07 1.19
CA ILE A 310 19.45 4.24 1.82
C ILE A 310 18.72 4.76 3.07
N ALA A 311 17.55 4.26 3.42
CA ALA A 311 16.83 4.69 4.62
C ALA A 311 16.82 3.59 5.69
N ASP A 312 17.40 3.88 6.86
CA ASP A 312 17.60 2.92 7.96
C ASP A 312 16.31 2.77 8.81
N LEU A 313 15.21 2.36 8.16
CA LEU A 313 13.89 2.30 8.74
C LEU A 313 13.49 0.88 9.16
N LYS A 314 12.80 0.74 10.31
CA LYS A 314 12.14 -0.52 10.68
C LYS A 314 11.18 -0.97 9.57
N PRO A 315 11.06 -2.28 9.29
CA PRO A 315 11.56 -3.42 10.07
C PRO A 315 13.01 -3.81 9.76
N GLY A 316 13.61 -3.37 8.66
CA GLY A 316 14.98 -3.74 8.26
C GLY A 316 16.07 -2.94 8.98
N GLY A 317 15.76 -1.74 9.42
CA GLY A 317 16.64 -0.82 10.12
C GLY A 317 16.17 -0.49 11.54
N LYS A 318 16.66 0.63 12.10
CA LYS A 318 16.45 1.01 13.50
C LYS A 318 15.43 2.12 13.74
N TYR A 319 15.21 3.01 12.76
CA TYR A 319 14.36 4.20 12.91
C TYR A 319 12.90 3.94 12.56
N VAL A 320 12.01 4.82 13.04
CA VAL A 320 10.56 4.79 12.78
C VAL A 320 10.13 5.94 11.85
N ALA A 321 8.86 5.94 11.44
CA ALA A 321 8.31 6.94 10.51
C ALA A 321 8.44 8.39 11.02
N LYS A 322 8.27 8.59 12.34
CA LYS A 322 8.49 9.89 12.99
C LYS A 322 9.91 10.40 12.76
N ASP A 323 10.91 9.55 12.96
CA ASP A 323 12.33 9.91 12.79
C ASP A 323 12.62 10.30 11.34
N MET A 324 12.02 9.59 10.38
CA MET A 324 12.12 9.91 8.95
C MET A 324 11.56 11.30 8.64
N PHE A 325 10.41 11.67 9.22
CA PHE A 325 9.84 13.00 9.03
C PHE A 325 10.73 14.10 9.63
N GLU A 326 11.23 13.89 10.83
CA GLU A 326 12.11 14.86 11.53
C GLU A 326 13.49 14.99 10.88
N ALA A 327 13.99 13.94 10.23
CA ALA A 327 15.23 13.98 9.45
C ALA A 327 15.14 14.86 8.20
N GLY A 328 13.93 15.12 7.69
CA GLY A 328 13.69 15.90 6.47
C GLY A 328 12.63 15.30 5.55
N GLY A 329 11.99 14.23 6.01
CA GLY A 329 10.83 13.62 5.36
C GLY A 329 11.14 12.90 4.04
N ILE A 330 10.08 12.53 3.34
CA ILE A 330 10.14 11.90 2.02
C ILE A 330 10.89 12.78 1.00
N PRO A 331 10.76 14.13 1.00
CA PRO A 331 11.52 14.98 0.10
C PRO A 331 13.04 14.85 0.26
N LEU A 332 13.57 14.60 1.47
CA LEU A 332 15.01 14.37 1.65
C LEU A 332 15.46 13.08 0.95
N LEU A 333 14.68 12.00 1.08
CA LEU A 333 14.92 10.74 0.38
C LEU A 333 14.89 10.95 -1.13
N MET A 334 13.85 11.63 -1.63
CA MET A 334 13.70 11.91 -3.06
C MET A 334 14.82 12.81 -3.60
N LYS A 335 15.26 13.80 -2.82
CA LYS A 335 16.34 14.73 -3.22
C LYS A 335 17.65 14.02 -3.47
N THR A 336 18.10 13.15 -2.53
CA THR A 336 19.35 12.42 -2.74
C THR A 336 19.26 11.41 -3.90
N LEU A 337 18.11 10.78 -4.12
CA LEU A 337 17.89 9.91 -5.27
C LEU A 337 17.92 10.68 -6.60
N LEU A 338 17.27 11.84 -6.64
CA LEU A 338 17.25 12.71 -7.83
C LEU A 338 18.65 13.24 -8.16
N ASP A 339 19.39 13.73 -7.17
CA ASP A 339 20.73 14.27 -7.36
C ASP A 339 21.75 13.24 -7.88
N HIS A 340 21.46 11.96 -7.68
CA HIS A 340 22.30 10.85 -8.16
C HIS A 340 21.70 10.10 -9.35
N GLY A 341 20.66 10.66 -9.99
CA GLY A 341 20.11 10.14 -11.25
C GLY A 341 19.21 8.92 -11.12
N PHE A 342 18.67 8.63 -9.93
CA PHE A 342 17.74 7.51 -9.71
C PHE A 342 16.27 7.88 -9.91
N LEU A 343 15.92 9.17 -9.99
CA LEU A 343 14.54 9.62 -10.23
C LEU A 343 14.42 10.44 -11.51
N HIS A 344 13.27 10.32 -12.14
CA HIS A 344 12.84 11.19 -13.25
C HIS A 344 12.34 12.52 -12.68
N GLY A 345 13.14 13.57 -12.84
CA GLY A 345 12.82 14.90 -12.29
C GLY A 345 11.75 15.67 -13.06
N ASP A 346 11.46 15.26 -14.29
CA ASP A 346 10.51 15.91 -15.21
C ASP A 346 9.04 15.52 -14.98
N CYS A 347 8.75 14.59 -14.07
CA CYS A 347 7.40 14.17 -13.74
C CYS A 347 6.59 15.30 -13.08
N LEU A 348 5.39 15.56 -13.60
CA LEU A 348 4.44 16.53 -13.06
C LEU A 348 3.86 16.04 -11.73
N THR A 349 3.49 16.97 -10.85
CA THR A 349 2.88 16.68 -9.55
C THR A 349 1.64 17.54 -9.29
N VAL A 350 0.89 17.24 -8.24
CA VAL A 350 -0.26 18.04 -7.78
C VAL A 350 0.09 19.47 -7.37
N THR A 351 1.37 19.81 -7.21
CA THR A 351 1.77 21.21 -7.02
C THR A 351 1.69 22.01 -8.31
N GLY A 352 1.46 21.36 -9.46
CA GLY A 352 1.54 21.95 -10.78
C GLY A 352 2.96 22.24 -11.25
N ARG A 353 3.95 21.68 -10.52
CA ARG A 353 5.39 21.74 -10.81
C ARG A 353 5.92 20.31 -10.97
N THR A 354 7.12 20.21 -11.52
CA THR A 354 7.81 18.93 -11.64
C THR A 354 8.43 18.47 -10.31
N ILE A 355 8.82 17.21 -10.24
CA ILE A 355 9.60 16.67 -9.11
C ILE A 355 10.88 17.49 -8.89
N ALA A 356 11.64 17.77 -9.95
CA ALA A 356 12.88 18.54 -9.85
C ALA A 356 12.65 19.96 -9.28
N GLU A 357 11.61 20.65 -9.74
CA GLU A 357 11.25 21.97 -9.22
C GLU A 357 10.82 21.95 -7.76
N ASN A 358 10.09 20.91 -7.32
CA ASN A 358 9.72 20.74 -5.92
C ASN A 358 10.92 20.42 -5.04
N MET A 359 11.88 19.63 -5.53
CA MET A 359 13.09 19.24 -4.78
C MET A 359 14.16 20.33 -4.76
N ALA A 360 14.06 21.39 -5.56
CA ALA A 360 15.08 22.44 -5.65
C ALA A 360 15.34 23.17 -4.31
N SER A 361 14.32 23.30 -3.47
CA SER A 361 14.43 23.95 -2.16
C SER A 361 14.81 22.99 -1.01
N VAL A 362 14.83 21.68 -1.26
CA VAL A 362 15.15 20.68 -0.24
C VAL A 362 16.64 20.69 0.04
N LYS A 363 17.00 20.87 1.32
CA LYS A 363 18.41 20.90 1.75
C LYS A 363 18.75 19.60 2.46
N TRP A 364 19.96 19.11 2.21
CA TRP A 364 20.50 18.00 2.99
C TRP A 364 20.68 18.41 4.45
N ASN A 365 20.23 17.54 5.36
CA ASN A 365 20.46 17.70 6.80
C ASN A 365 21.67 16.85 7.19
N PRO A 366 22.83 17.45 7.55
CA PRO A 366 24.03 16.69 7.90
C PRO A 366 23.96 16.03 9.29
N ASP A 367 23.04 16.50 10.15
CA ASP A 367 22.94 16.06 11.55
C ASP A 367 21.99 14.86 11.73
N GLN A 368 21.45 14.28 10.64
CA GLN A 368 20.60 13.11 10.65
C GLN A 368 21.34 11.86 10.12
N ASP A 369 20.96 10.70 10.60
CA ASP A 369 21.52 9.40 10.20
C ASP A 369 20.39 8.37 9.82
N VAL A 370 19.20 8.87 9.53
CA VAL A 370 18.05 8.08 9.07
C VAL A 370 18.13 7.78 7.58
N VAL A 371 18.50 8.79 6.77
CA VAL A 371 18.65 8.70 5.32
C VAL A 371 20.11 8.89 4.95
N TYR A 372 20.69 7.93 4.26
CA TYR A 372 22.06 7.97 3.75
C TYR A 372 22.09 8.61 2.36
N PRO A 373 23.19 9.27 1.99
CA PRO A 373 23.39 9.72 0.62
C PRO A 373 23.35 8.53 -0.38
N ALA A 374 22.70 8.71 -1.53
CA ALA A 374 22.54 7.62 -2.49
C ALA A 374 23.88 7.06 -3.03
N ASN A 375 24.95 7.85 -2.99
CA ASN A 375 26.32 7.42 -3.33
C ASN A 375 27.07 6.71 -2.17
N LYS A 376 26.46 6.65 -0.97
CA LYS A 376 26.99 5.91 0.20
C LYS A 376 25.87 5.11 0.85
N PRO A 377 25.24 4.16 0.10
CA PRO A 377 24.06 3.46 0.56
C PRO A 377 24.39 2.42 1.64
N ILE A 378 23.34 1.99 2.37
CA ILE A 378 23.39 0.83 3.27
C ILE A 378 23.70 -0.45 2.46
N THR A 379 22.98 -0.62 1.33
CA THR A 379 23.29 -1.65 0.32
C THR A 379 23.15 -1.06 -1.09
N LYS A 380 23.91 -1.61 -2.05
CA LYS A 380 23.91 -1.13 -3.44
C LYS A 380 22.63 -1.47 -4.21
N THR A 381 21.85 -2.43 -3.71
CA THR A 381 20.59 -2.89 -4.29
C THR A 381 19.46 -2.69 -3.29
N GLY A 382 18.24 -2.50 -3.77
CA GLY A 382 17.06 -2.29 -2.94
C GLY A 382 16.76 -3.47 -2.01
N GLY A 383 16.00 -3.18 -0.95
CA GLY A 383 15.66 -4.14 0.09
C GLY A 383 14.64 -5.22 -0.31
N VAL A 384 14.29 -5.33 -1.60
CA VAL A 384 13.28 -6.29 -2.11
C VAL A 384 13.77 -6.89 -3.43
N VAL A 385 13.53 -8.19 -3.63
CA VAL A 385 13.95 -8.93 -4.84
C VAL A 385 12.76 -9.70 -5.42
N GLY A 386 12.56 -9.57 -6.74
CA GLY A 386 11.66 -10.44 -7.51
C GLY A 386 12.33 -11.80 -7.79
N LEU A 387 11.58 -12.87 -7.62
CA LEU A 387 12.04 -14.24 -7.83
C LEU A 387 11.26 -14.90 -8.97
N LYS A 388 11.95 -15.77 -9.72
CA LYS A 388 11.35 -16.60 -10.78
C LYS A 388 11.99 -18.00 -10.79
N GLY A 389 11.24 -19.01 -11.20
CA GLY A 389 11.76 -20.38 -11.31
C GLY A 389 10.65 -21.40 -11.50
N ASN A 390 10.99 -22.70 -11.46
CA ASN A 390 10.00 -23.75 -11.67
C ASN A 390 8.92 -23.81 -10.58
N LEU A 391 9.18 -23.24 -9.40
CA LEU A 391 8.20 -23.12 -8.33
C LEU A 391 7.36 -21.83 -8.44
N ALA A 392 7.88 -20.79 -9.09
CA ALA A 392 7.19 -19.51 -9.29
C ALA A 392 7.35 -19.02 -10.75
N PRO A 393 6.75 -19.67 -11.73
CA PRO A 393 6.88 -19.29 -13.15
C PRO A 393 6.26 -17.92 -13.47
N GLU A 394 5.22 -17.49 -12.74
CA GLU A 394 4.63 -16.15 -12.82
C GLU A 394 5.26 -15.15 -11.85
N GLY A 395 6.27 -15.58 -11.08
CA GLY A 395 6.99 -14.74 -10.16
C GLY A 395 6.65 -14.93 -8.69
N ALA A 396 7.50 -14.34 -7.87
CA ALA A 396 7.35 -14.21 -6.42
C ALA A 396 8.18 -13.01 -5.95
N ILE A 397 8.02 -12.59 -4.70
CA ILE A 397 8.74 -11.45 -4.15
C ILE A 397 9.24 -11.74 -2.74
N VAL A 398 10.46 -11.28 -2.42
CA VAL A 398 11.06 -11.41 -1.10
C VAL A 398 11.66 -10.09 -0.64
N LYS A 399 11.48 -9.77 0.64
CA LYS A 399 12.15 -8.65 1.29
C LYS A 399 13.50 -9.13 1.84
N VAL A 400 14.58 -8.45 1.43
CA VAL A 400 15.96 -8.78 1.82
C VAL A 400 16.61 -7.68 2.66
N ALA A 401 15.92 -6.55 2.88
CA ALA A 401 16.41 -5.47 3.73
C ALA A 401 16.76 -5.96 5.14
N GLY A 402 17.99 -5.72 5.58
CA GLY A 402 18.49 -6.14 6.89
C GLY A 402 18.89 -7.62 6.99
N MET A 403 18.80 -8.41 5.91
CA MET A 403 19.23 -9.81 5.90
C MET A 403 20.74 -9.94 5.64
N LYS A 404 21.39 -10.87 6.34
CA LYS A 404 22.82 -11.20 6.17
C LYS A 404 23.03 -12.32 5.15
N ASN A 405 22.13 -13.30 5.13
CA ASN A 405 22.17 -14.41 4.18
C ASN A 405 21.08 -14.22 3.11
N LEU A 406 21.44 -14.36 1.85
CA LEU A 406 20.56 -14.17 0.69
C LEU A 406 20.23 -15.49 -0.04
N ASN A 407 20.64 -16.61 0.53
CA ASN A 407 20.40 -17.96 -0.01
C ASN A 407 19.86 -18.88 1.08
N PHE A 408 18.89 -19.70 0.74
CA PHE A 408 18.33 -20.71 1.64
C PHE A 408 17.94 -21.97 0.85
N THR A 409 18.25 -23.14 1.39
CA THR A 409 17.81 -24.43 0.83
C THR A 409 17.33 -25.32 1.97
N GLY A 410 16.13 -25.88 1.82
CA GLY A 410 15.57 -26.76 2.84
C GLY A 410 14.39 -27.58 2.33
N PRO A 411 14.00 -28.62 3.10
CA PRO A 411 12.84 -29.43 2.77
C PRO A 411 11.53 -28.67 3.03
N ALA A 412 10.57 -28.81 2.13
CA ALA A 412 9.23 -28.26 2.26
C ALA A 412 8.49 -28.89 3.43
N ARG A 413 7.71 -28.08 4.14
CA ARG A 413 6.63 -28.50 5.03
C ARG A 413 5.37 -27.74 4.69
N CYS A 414 4.36 -28.42 4.19
CA CYS A 414 3.20 -27.83 3.53
C CYS A 414 2.01 -27.68 4.49
N PHE A 415 1.37 -26.50 4.43
CA PHE A 415 0.15 -26.17 5.18
C PHE A 415 -0.86 -25.53 4.22
N ASP A 416 -2.11 -25.97 4.31
CA ASP A 416 -3.19 -25.49 3.44
C ASP A 416 -3.96 -24.28 4.02
N SER A 417 -3.41 -23.63 5.03
CA SER A 417 -3.83 -22.31 5.57
C SER A 417 -2.80 -21.74 6.52
N GLU A 418 -2.88 -20.43 6.80
CA GLU A 418 -2.04 -19.77 7.81
C GLU A 418 -2.29 -20.34 9.21
N GLU A 419 -3.55 -20.64 9.56
CA GLU A 419 -3.92 -21.16 10.88
C GLU A 419 -3.21 -22.47 11.21
N LEU A 420 -3.17 -23.40 10.25
CA LEU A 420 -2.47 -24.68 10.42
C LEU A 420 -0.95 -24.49 10.60
N CYS A 421 -0.37 -23.56 9.85
CA CYS A 421 1.04 -23.21 10.01
C CYS A 421 1.31 -22.53 11.35
N PHE A 422 0.50 -21.56 11.75
CA PHE A 422 0.62 -20.84 13.00
C PHE A 422 0.49 -21.79 14.21
N GLU A 423 -0.47 -22.72 14.19
CA GLU A 423 -0.60 -23.76 15.19
C GLU A 423 0.68 -24.60 15.31
N ALA A 424 1.22 -25.03 14.16
CA ALA A 424 2.47 -25.80 14.14
C ALA A 424 3.64 -25.00 14.72
N VAL A 425 3.74 -23.70 14.42
CA VAL A 425 4.79 -22.80 14.93
C VAL A 425 4.62 -22.59 16.44
N THR A 426 3.42 -22.31 16.92
CA THR A 426 3.15 -22.08 18.35
C THR A 426 3.52 -23.30 19.20
N HIS A 427 3.26 -24.51 18.69
CA HIS A 427 3.58 -25.75 19.38
C HIS A 427 4.97 -26.32 19.03
N LYS A 428 5.83 -25.55 18.34
CA LYS A 428 7.17 -25.97 17.88
C LYS A 428 7.17 -27.29 17.08
N LYS A 429 6.11 -27.54 16.29
CA LYS A 429 5.97 -28.71 15.43
C LYS A 429 6.65 -28.48 14.08
N TYR A 430 7.88 -28.01 14.07
CA TYR A 430 8.74 -27.78 12.89
C TYR A 430 10.19 -28.15 13.23
N LYS A 431 11.03 -28.24 12.20
CA LYS A 431 12.47 -28.49 12.36
C LYS A 431 13.26 -27.31 11.79
N GLU A 432 14.37 -26.95 12.44
CA GLU A 432 15.30 -25.97 11.90
C GLU A 432 15.77 -26.36 10.50
N GLY A 433 15.80 -25.42 9.57
CA GLY A 433 16.17 -25.64 8.17
C GLY A 433 15.01 -26.00 7.23
N GLU A 434 13.80 -26.20 7.72
CA GLU A 434 12.63 -26.41 6.87
C GLU A 434 12.18 -25.10 6.16
N VAL A 435 11.55 -25.27 4.99
CA VAL A 435 10.79 -24.23 4.28
C VAL A 435 9.30 -24.46 4.54
N LEU A 436 8.66 -23.58 5.32
CA LEU A 436 7.24 -23.65 5.57
C LEU A 436 6.48 -23.11 4.37
N VAL A 437 5.60 -23.93 3.80
CA VAL A 437 4.82 -23.61 2.59
C VAL A 437 3.38 -23.38 2.99
N ILE A 438 2.89 -22.14 2.89
CA ILE A 438 1.49 -21.79 3.20
C ILE A 438 0.76 -21.58 1.87
N ARG A 439 -0.25 -22.45 1.58
CA ARG A 439 -0.95 -22.53 0.31
C ARG A 439 -2.40 -22.13 0.43
N TYR A 440 -3.03 -21.83 -0.71
CA TYR A 440 -4.45 -21.45 -0.82
C TYR A 440 -4.78 -20.15 -0.09
N GLU A 441 -3.80 -19.25 0.01
CA GLU A 441 -3.94 -17.89 0.52
C GLU A 441 -3.74 -16.82 -0.58
N GLY A 442 -3.71 -17.26 -1.84
CA GLY A 442 -3.61 -16.39 -3.03
C GLY A 442 -4.87 -15.58 -3.31
N PRO A 443 -4.87 -14.76 -4.38
CA PRO A 443 -5.98 -13.85 -4.71
C PRO A 443 -7.34 -14.54 -4.77
N ARG A 444 -7.42 -15.70 -5.42
CA ARG A 444 -8.65 -16.45 -5.63
C ARG A 444 -8.89 -17.52 -4.56
N GLY A 445 -7.86 -18.26 -4.17
CA GLY A 445 -7.96 -19.41 -3.27
C GLY A 445 -8.20 -19.03 -1.81
N GLY A 446 -7.51 -18.01 -1.34
CA GLY A 446 -7.82 -17.32 -0.09
C GLY A 446 -8.44 -15.99 -0.43
N PRO A 447 -9.74 -15.89 -0.81
CA PRO A 447 -10.26 -14.67 -1.44
C PRO A 447 -9.83 -13.43 -0.69
N GLY A 448 -9.11 -12.52 -1.41
CA GLY A 448 -8.46 -11.36 -0.77
C GLY A 448 -6.95 -11.50 -0.54
N MET A 449 -6.31 -12.58 -1.00
CA MET A 449 -4.84 -12.74 -0.95
C MET A 449 -4.27 -12.34 0.42
N ARG A 450 -4.62 -13.11 1.45
CA ARG A 450 -4.37 -12.80 2.86
C ARG A 450 -2.92 -12.37 3.12
N GLU A 451 -2.75 -11.34 3.93
CA GLU A 451 -1.47 -10.86 4.41
C GLU A 451 -1.17 -11.47 5.79
N MET A 452 0.02 -12.05 5.95
CA MET A 452 0.40 -12.82 7.12
C MET A 452 1.56 -12.15 7.87
N LEU A 453 1.44 -12.05 9.19
CA LEU A 453 2.48 -11.58 10.10
C LEU A 453 2.61 -12.47 11.33
N SER A 454 1.50 -13.01 11.85
CA SER A 454 1.50 -13.74 13.12
C SER A 454 2.47 -14.92 13.10
N THR A 455 2.46 -15.72 12.04
CA THR A 455 3.36 -16.87 11.88
C THR A 455 4.82 -16.46 11.77
N THR A 456 5.12 -15.43 10.95
CA THR A 456 6.50 -14.97 10.74
C THR A 456 7.08 -14.29 11.98
N ALA A 457 6.27 -13.48 12.67
CA ALA A 457 6.67 -12.81 13.90
C ALA A 457 6.87 -13.79 15.05
N ALA A 458 6.03 -14.83 15.17
CA ALA A 458 6.20 -15.89 16.16
C ALA A 458 7.51 -16.65 15.95
N LEU A 459 7.84 -17.06 14.72
CA LEU A 459 9.13 -17.69 14.39
C LEU A 459 10.31 -16.78 14.73
N TYR A 460 10.22 -15.50 14.39
CA TYR A 460 11.26 -14.53 14.71
C TYR A 460 11.42 -14.36 16.22
N GLY A 461 10.31 -14.25 16.96
CA GLY A 461 10.30 -14.19 18.42
C GLY A 461 10.89 -15.43 19.09
N GLN A 462 10.76 -16.61 18.47
CA GLN A 462 11.36 -17.87 18.91
C GLN A 462 12.85 -18.02 18.50
N GLY A 463 13.46 -17.01 17.85
CA GLY A 463 14.85 -17.05 17.41
C GLY A 463 15.10 -17.85 16.14
N MET A 464 14.04 -18.17 15.36
CA MET A 464 14.11 -18.98 14.15
C MET A 464 14.10 -18.14 12.84
N GLY A 465 14.02 -16.83 12.91
CA GLY A 465 13.82 -15.95 11.76
C GLY A 465 14.87 -16.03 10.64
N GLU A 466 16.12 -16.39 10.94
CA GLU A 466 17.19 -16.62 9.94
C GLU A 466 17.48 -18.10 9.69
N LYS A 467 16.83 -19.00 10.42
CA LYS A 467 17.05 -20.45 10.38
C LYS A 467 15.96 -21.21 9.62
N MET A 468 14.92 -20.51 9.26
CA MET A 468 13.76 -21.02 8.55
C MET A 468 13.44 -20.12 7.36
N ALA A 469 12.74 -20.67 6.37
CA ALA A 469 12.14 -19.88 5.31
C ALA A 469 10.63 -20.16 5.21
N LEU A 470 9.88 -19.17 4.74
CA LEU A 470 8.45 -19.30 4.46
C LEU A 470 8.17 -18.89 3.01
N ILE A 471 7.30 -19.64 2.34
CA ILE A 471 6.79 -19.28 1.03
C ILE A 471 5.26 -19.37 1.00
N THR A 472 4.61 -18.50 0.24
CA THR A 472 3.15 -18.47 0.12
C THR A 472 2.69 -17.88 -1.22
N ASP A 473 1.55 -18.34 -1.70
CA ASP A 473 0.79 -17.69 -2.78
C ASP A 473 -0.02 -16.47 -2.31
N GLY A 474 -0.12 -16.27 -0.99
CA GLY A 474 -0.61 -15.06 -0.35
C GLY A 474 0.45 -13.97 -0.22
N ARG A 475 0.36 -13.19 0.86
CA ARG A 475 1.29 -12.08 1.15
C ARG A 475 1.87 -12.18 2.55
N PHE A 476 3.04 -11.59 2.74
CA PHE A 476 3.57 -11.30 4.06
C PHE A 476 3.52 -9.80 4.33
N SER A 477 3.29 -9.44 5.59
CA SER A 477 3.22 -8.06 6.06
C SER A 477 4.53 -7.30 5.76
N GLY A 478 4.43 -6.00 5.53
CA GLY A 478 5.58 -5.11 5.46
C GLY A 478 6.46 -5.11 6.71
N ALA A 479 5.92 -5.54 7.86
CA ALA A 479 6.65 -5.71 9.13
C ALA A 479 7.44 -7.03 9.22
N THR A 480 7.31 -7.94 8.27
CA THR A 480 7.97 -9.25 8.26
C THR A 480 9.48 -9.13 8.12
N ARG A 481 10.22 -10.00 8.83
CA ARG A 481 11.67 -10.20 8.75
C ARG A 481 12.01 -11.65 8.37
N GLY A 482 13.20 -11.87 7.83
CA GLY A 482 13.71 -13.19 7.43
C GLY A 482 13.26 -13.60 6.02
N PHE A 483 13.58 -14.85 5.64
CA PHE A 483 13.22 -15.40 4.32
C PHE A 483 11.73 -15.67 4.20
N CYS A 484 10.96 -14.64 3.84
CA CYS A 484 9.53 -14.73 3.64
C CYS A 484 9.19 -14.31 2.20
N VAL A 485 8.90 -15.30 1.35
CA VAL A 485 8.57 -15.13 -0.06
C VAL A 485 7.07 -15.17 -0.24
N GLY A 486 6.50 -14.07 -0.69
CA GLY A 486 5.07 -13.96 -1.04
C GLY A 486 4.82 -13.90 -2.54
N HIS A 487 3.55 -13.81 -2.90
CA HIS A 487 3.06 -13.68 -4.28
C HIS A 487 3.52 -14.82 -5.21
N VAL A 488 3.74 -16.03 -4.66
CA VAL A 488 4.16 -17.17 -5.49
C VAL A 488 3.06 -17.49 -6.50
N GLY A 489 3.38 -17.27 -7.77
CA GLY A 489 2.41 -17.45 -8.86
C GLY A 489 2.87 -18.46 -9.92
N PRO A 490 1.90 -19.19 -10.52
CA PRO A 490 0.45 -19.20 -10.28
C PRO A 490 0.08 -19.71 -8.88
N GLU A 491 -1.00 -19.15 -8.30
CA GLU A 491 -1.47 -19.53 -6.96
C GLU A 491 -1.94 -21.00 -6.90
N ALA A 492 -1.99 -21.56 -5.69
CA ALA A 492 -2.39 -22.95 -5.46
C ALA A 492 -3.80 -23.26 -5.98
N GLN A 493 -4.74 -22.33 -5.86
CA GLN A 493 -6.13 -22.50 -6.31
C GLN A 493 -6.25 -22.66 -7.83
N LEU A 494 -5.27 -22.23 -8.59
CA LEU A 494 -5.18 -22.39 -10.05
C LEU A 494 -4.33 -23.62 -10.44
N GLY A 495 -3.89 -24.42 -9.46
CA GLY A 495 -3.01 -25.57 -9.68
C GLY A 495 -1.61 -25.18 -10.08
N GLY A 496 -1.12 -24.06 -9.57
CA GLY A 496 0.27 -23.66 -9.67
C GLY A 496 1.22 -24.65 -8.96
N PRO A 497 2.53 -24.63 -9.26
CA PRO A 497 3.50 -25.57 -8.69
C PRO A 497 3.46 -25.65 -7.16
N ILE A 498 3.18 -24.54 -6.49
CA ILE A 498 3.07 -24.48 -5.02
C ILE A 498 1.99 -25.42 -4.48
N ALA A 499 0.89 -25.63 -5.22
CA ALA A 499 -0.18 -26.56 -4.83
C ALA A 499 0.26 -28.02 -4.86
N LEU A 500 1.28 -28.32 -5.65
CA LEU A 500 1.73 -29.68 -5.98
C LEU A 500 2.91 -30.13 -5.13
N LEU A 501 3.46 -29.24 -4.27
CA LEU A 501 4.53 -29.59 -3.33
C LEU A 501 4.05 -30.61 -2.31
N LYS A 502 4.97 -31.47 -1.89
CA LYS A 502 4.82 -32.42 -0.79
C LYS A 502 5.88 -32.17 0.28
N ASP A 503 5.57 -32.58 1.50
CA ASP A 503 6.58 -32.55 2.57
C ASP A 503 7.84 -33.29 2.17
N GLY A 504 8.99 -32.66 2.38
CA GLY A 504 10.30 -33.19 2.01
C GLY A 504 10.81 -32.79 0.61
N ASP A 505 10.01 -32.19 -0.27
CA ASP A 505 10.51 -31.63 -1.53
C ASP A 505 11.54 -30.52 -1.21
N MET A 506 12.71 -30.58 -1.84
CA MET A 506 13.78 -29.61 -1.58
C MET A 506 13.52 -28.29 -2.33
N ILE A 507 13.45 -27.19 -1.59
CA ILE A 507 13.23 -25.84 -2.13
C ILE A 507 14.52 -25.05 -1.99
N THR A 508 14.90 -24.34 -3.05
CA THR A 508 16.03 -23.41 -3.08
C THR A 508 15.58 -22.00 -3.40
N LEU A 509 15.93 -21.09 -2.50
CA LEU A 509 15.75 -19.64 -2.59
C LEU A 509 17.11 -19.01 -2.83
N ASP A 510 17.30 -18.28 -3.92
CA ASP A 510 18.50 -17.52 -4.20
C ASP A 510 18.12 -16.08 -4.56
N ALA A 511 18.17 -15.20 -3.57
CA ALA A 511 17.84 -13.80 -3.75
C ALA A 511 18.94 -13.01 -4.49
N VAL A 512 20.15 -13.56 -4.63
CA VAL A 512 21.22 -12.95 -5.44
C VAL A 512 20.92 -13.14 -6.92
N LYS A 513 20.53 -14.36 -7.31
CA LYS A 513 20.18 -14.70 -8.70
C LYS A 513 18.73 -14.35 -9.05
N GLY A 514 17.88 -14.07 -8.05
CA GLY A 514 16.44 -13.86 -8.24
C GLY A 514 15.70 -15.15 -8.60
N THR A 515 16.03 -16.29 -7.95
CA THR A 515 15.41 -17.58 -8.29
C THR A 515 14.70 -18.23 -7.09
N LEU A 516 13.53 -18.84 -7.39
CA LEU A 516 12.77 -19.72 -6.49
C LEU A 516 12.53 -21.04 -7.22
N SER A 517 13.16 -22.12 -6.76
CA SER A 517 13.10 -23.41 -7.43
C SER A 517 12.92 -24.57 -6.44
N CYS A 518 12.51 -25.71 -6.95
CA CYS A 518 12.50 -26.97 -6.19
C CYS A 518 13.05 -28.11 -7.04
N ASN A 519 13.38 -29.24 -6.38
CA ASN A 519 13.92 -30.44 -7.01
C ASN A 519 12.88 -31.33 -7.70
N VAL A 520 11.61 -30.90 -7.76
CA VAL A 520 10.53 -31.61 -8.44
C VAL A 520 10.63 -31.37 -9.94
N SER A 521 10.71 -32.42 -10.74
CA SER A 521 10.77 -32.32 -12.19
C SER A 521 9.40 -31.94 -12.80
N ASP A 522 9.41 -31.38 -14.01
CA ASP A 522 8.19 -31.03 -14.75
C ASP A 522 7.29 -32.27 -14.97
N ALA A 523 7.89 -33.44 -15.22
CA ALA A 523 7.17 -34.70 -15.38
C ALA A 523 6.46 -35.14 -14.09
N GLU A 524 7.10 -34.96 -12.94
CA GLU A 524 6.51 -35.25 -11.64
C GLU A 524 5.41 -34.22 -11.31
N PHE A 525 5.62 -32.95 -11.57
CA PHE A 525 4.57 -31.92 -11.44
C PHE A 525 3.35 -32.24 -12.31
N ALA A 526 3.56 -32.66 -13.57
CA ALA A 526 2.47 -33.07 -14.45
C ALA A 526 1.72 -34.30 -13.90
N THR A 527 2.43 -35.24 -13.27
CA THR A 527 1.82 -36.41 -12.61
C THR A 527 0.99 -36.01 -11.39
N ARG A 528 1.54 -35.17 -10.50
CA ARG A 528 0.84 -34.68 -9.31
C ARG A 528 -0.40 -33.85 -9.68
N LYS A 529 -0.33 -33.09 -10.76
CA LYS A 529 -1.45 -32.26 -11.26
C LYS A 529 -2.66 -33.07 -11.70
N LYS A 530 -2.51 -34.33 -12.14
CA LYS A 530 -3.63 -35.21 -12.53
C LYS A 530 -4.57 -35.51 -11.37
N SER A 531 -4.05 -35.57 -10.14
CA SER A 531 -4.85 -35.84 -8.92
C SER A 531 -5.26 -34.58 -8.16
N TRP A 532 -4.71 -33.44 -8.54
CA TRP A 532 -5.01 -32.17 -7.87
C TRP A 532 -6.42 -31.67 -8.22
N LYS A 533 -7.09 -31.07 -7.25
CA LYS A 533 -8.37 -30.36 -7.40
C LYS A 533 -8.34 -29.04 -6.65
N PRO A 534 -9.03 -28.00 -7.16
CA PRO A 534 -9.21 -26.75 -6.42
C PRO A 534 -9.81 -27.02 -5.05
N LYS A 535 -9.36 -26.25 -4.05
CA LYS A 535 -9.90 -26.31 -2.70
C LYS A 535 -11.19 -25.49 -2.62
N ASP A 536 -12.19 -25.99 -1.90
CA ASP A 536 -13.35 -25.16 -1.54
C ASP A 536 -12.91 -24.15 -0.48
N HIS A 537 -13.00 -22.85 -0.81
CA HIS A 537 -12.68 -21.77 0.12
C HIS A 537 -13.85 -21.43 1.07
N GLY A 538 -15.00 -22.08 0.96
CA GLY A 538 -16.15 -21.94 1.85
C GLY A 538 -17.00 -20.67 1.64
N TYR A 539 -16.65 -19.78 0.71
CA TYR A 539 -17.42 -18.56 0.42
C TYR A 539 -18.31 -18.77 -0.81
N GLY A 540 -19.61 -19.06 -0.60
CA GLY A 540 -20.59 -19.28 -1.66
C GLY A 540 -21.33 -18.02 -2.12
N SER A 541 -21.13 -16.86 -1.46
CA SER A 541 -21.82 -15.59 -1.74
C SER A 541 -21.11 -14.39 -1.14
N GLY A 542 -21.60 -13.18 -1.42
CA GLY A 542 -21.10 -11.94 -0.82
C GLY A 542 -19.84 -11.37 -1.48
N ALA A 543 -19.17 -10.46 -0.79
CA ALA A 543 -18.04 -9.69 -1.33
C ALA A 543 -16.83 -10.59 -1.66
N LEU A 544 -16.49 -11.54 -0.78
CA LEU A 544 -15.36 -12.45 -0.99
C LEU A 544 -15.61 -13.40 -2.17
N TRP A 545 -16.84 -13.90 -2.34
CA TRP A 545 -17.20 -14.69 -3.51
C TRP A 545 -17.09 -13.89 -4.80
N LYS A 546 -17.66 -12.67 -4.86
CA LYS A 546 -17.56 -11.79 -6.05
C LYS A 546 -16.11 -11.54 -6.43
N TYR A 547 -15.29 -11.23 -5.44
CA TYR A 547 -13.85 -10.99 -5.64
C TYR A 547 -13.17 -12.23 -6.23
N ALA A 548 -13.38 -13.42 -5.67
CA ALA A 548 -12.79 -14.66 -6.16
C ALA A 548 -13.18 -14.99 -7.61
N GLN A 549 -14.37 -14.58 -8.08
CA GLN A 549 -14.80 -14.78 -9.46
C GLN A 549 -14.09 -13.86 -10.46
N GLN A 550 -13.72 -12.64 -10.04
CA GLN A 550 -13.26 -11.57 -10.93
C GLN A 550 -11.75 -11.33 -10.85
N VAL A 551 -11.13 -11.66 -9.72
CA VAL A 551 -9.73 -11.28 -9.46
C VAL A 551 -8.75 -11.93 -10.44
N GLY A 552 -7.85 -11.11 -10.97
CA GLY A 552 -6.70 -11.47 -11.77
C GLY A 552 -5.50 -11.94 -10.92
N PRO A 553 -4.39 -12.32 -11.58
CA PRO A 553 -3.20 -12.80 -10.89
C PRO A 553 -2.49 -11.70 -10.10
N ALA A 554 -1.74 -12.11 -9.07
CA ALA A 554 -0.96 -11.19 -8.23
C ALA A 554 0.12 -10.42 -9.02
N VAL A 555 0.75 -11.03 -10.01
CA VAL A 555 1.76 -10.39 -10.86
C VAL A 555 1.27 -9.11 -11.52
N SER A 556 -0.03 -9.02 -11.83
CA SER A 556 -0.69 -7.86 -12.44
C SER A 556 -1.50 -7.01 -11.44
N GLY A 557 -1.26 -7.16 -10.13
CA GLY A 557 -1.87 -6.33 -9.09
C GLY A 557 -3.13 -6.92 -8.44
N ALA A 558 -3.57 -8.13 -8.77
CA ALA A 558 -4.79 -8.76 -8.24
C ALA A 558 -6.01 -7.83 -8.33
N VAL A 559 -6.30 -7.35 -9.52
CA VAL A 559 -7.40 -6.42 -9.84
C VAL A 559 -8.63 -7.17 -10.36
N THR A 560 -9.82 -6.55 -10.30
CA THR A 560 -11.10 -7.22 -10.55
C THR A 560 -11.80 -6.78 -11.84
N HIS A 561 -11.19 -5.94 -12.68
CA HIS A 561 -11.76 -5.42 -13.93
C HIS A 561 -10.66 -5.21 -15.00
N PRO A 562 -11.02 -4.94 -16.28
CA PRO A 562 -10.04 -4.83 -17.39
C PRO A 562 -9.10 -3.60 -17.33
N GLY A 563 -9.38 -2.60 -16.48
CA GLY A 563 -8.54 -1.40 -16.33
C GLY A 563 -8.78 -0.31 -17.35
N GLY A 564 -7.96 0.76 -17.23
CA GLY A 564 -8.11 1.97 -18.03
C GLY A 564 -7.89 1.78 -19.55
N SER A 565 -7.19 0.72 -19.96
CA SER A 565 -7.01 0.40 -21.38
C SER A 565 -8.30 -0.02 -22.10
N ALA A 566 -9.30 -0.48 -21.35
CA ALA A 566 -10.61 -0.89 -21.87
C ALA A 566 -11.67 0.22 -21.77
N GLU A 567 -11.32 1.38 -21.21
CA GLU A 567 -12.27 2.48 -20.98
C GLU A 567 -12.56 3.23 -22.31
N GLY A 568 -13.83 3.25 -22.72
CA GLY A 568 -14.28 3.98 -23.90
C GLY A 568 -14.60 5.46 -23.65
N VAL A 569 -15.04 5.80 -22.42
CA VAL A 569 -15.39 7.17 -22.01
C VAL A 569 -14.92 7.41 -20.58
N CYS A 570 -14.01 8.36 -20.40
CA CYS A 570 -13.56 8.77 -19.07
C CYS A 570 -14.61 9.63 -18.36
N TYR A 571 -14.82 9.45 -17.06
CA TYR A 571 -15.75 10.26 -16.28
C TYR A 571 -15.47 11.77 -16.39
N ALA A 572 -14.22 12.17 -16.40
CA ALA A 572 -13.84 13.57 -16.52
C ALA A 572 -14.31 14.25 -17.80
N ASP A 573 -14.65 13.48 -18.82
CA ASP A 573 -15.03 13.97 -20.16
C ASP A 573 -16.55 13.91 -20.43
N ILE A 574 -17.34 13.48 -19.43
CA ILE A 574 -18.82 13.39 -19.50
C ILE A 574 -19.47 14.79 -19.54
#